data_0724de901549d0052bef85d120a05db6
#
_entry.id   0724de901549d0052bef85d120a05db6
#
_cell.length_a   1.000
_cell.length_b   1.000
_cell.length_c   1.000
_cell.angle_alpha   90.00
_cell.angle_beta   90.00
_cell.angle_gamma   90.00
#
_symmetry.space_group_name_H-M   'P 1'
#
loop_
_entity.id
_entity.type
_entity.pdbx_description
1 polymer ?
#
loop_
_entity_poly.entity_id
_entity_poly.type
_entity_poly.pdbx_seq_one_letter_code
_entity_poly.pdbx_strand_id
1 'polypeptide(L)'
;MQPVYIDLHIHTYPNANDRSTDYDVVTLVRKIEEYNNDEPFLISFTDHNTINKKAYLAAKAIGVNLLLGAELHIKNHDDVEAFHCHIYFNMDVTEENIKALNEILDKLYTNKLPCKTDQSIPDIQKVINAFDPFEFMLLPHAGQKHGQFNYSLHEGEQVDNAISRSIYYNQFDGFTAREDKGLETTREYFAKLGIAEFVNLLTCSDNYI
;
A
#
# COMPACT_ATOMS: atom_id res chain seq x y z
N MET A 1 9.81 -23.55 -11.04
CA MET A 1 9.09 -22.27 -10.94
C MET A 1 10.15 -21.20 -11.11
N GLN A 2 10.07 -20.34 -12.12
CA GLN A 2 11.03 -19.24 -12.25
C GLN A 2 10.75 -18.21 -11.16
N PRO A 3 11.76 -17.57 -10.57
CA PRO A 3 11.56 -16.48 -9.64
C PRO A 3 10.85 -15.33 -10.37
N VAL A 4 9.98 -14.64 -9.64
CA VAL A 4 9.34 -13.40 -10.13
C VAL A 4 9.73 -12.30 -9.16
N TYR A 5 10.32 -11.23 -9.68
CA TYR A 5 10.61 -10.05 -8.89
C TYR A 5 9.32 -9.25 -8.68
N ILE A 6 9.10 -8.80 -7.46
CA ILE A 6 7.90 -8.05 -7.11
C ILE A 6 8.31 -6.78 -6.37
N ASP A 7 7.89 -5.63 -6.88
CA ASP A 7 7.95 -4.36 -6.16
C ASP A 7 6.60 -3.65 -6.25
N LEU A 8 5.86 -3.66 -5.17
CA LEU A 8 4.51 -3.12 -5.11
C LEU A 8 4.42 -1.73 -4.46
N HIS A 9 5.57 -1.06 -4.19
CA HIS A 9 5.57 0.26 -3.58
C HIS A 9 6.53 1.21 -4.30
N ILE A 10 6.04 1.80 -5.38
CA ILE A 10 6.78 2.75 -6.20
C ILE A 10 5.96 4.03 -6.35
N HIS A 11 6.56 5.16 -5.99
CA HIS A 11 5.96 6.47 -6.22
C HIS A 11 6.37 7.01 -7.59
N THR A 12 5.40 7.54 -8.32
CA THR A 12 5.62 8.11 -9.66
C THR A 12 5.59 9.63 -9.68
N TYR A 13 5.25 10.26 -8.57
CA TYR A 13 5.38 11.70 -8.38
C TYR A 13 6.68 12.00 -7.63
N PRO A 14 7.48 13.00 -8.05
CA PRO A 14 8.80 13.30 -7.46
C PRO A 14 8.76 13.58 -5.96
N ASN A 15 7.67 14.13 -5.53
CA ASN A 15 7.29 14.24 -4.13
C ASN A 15 5.78 14.32 -4.03
N ALA A 16 5.28 14.08 -2.85
CA ALA A 16 3.86 14.02 -2.62
C ALA A 16 3.09 15.33 -2.94
N ASN A 17 3.76 16.47 -3.04
CA ASN A 17 3.18 17.78 -3.35
C ASN A 17 3.31 18.17 -4.83
N ASP A 18 4.21 17.54 -5.60
CA ASP A 18 4.45 17.85 -7.01
C ASP A 18 3.96 16.69 -7.89
N ARG A 19 2.81 16.89 -8.48
CA ARG A 19 2.17 15.95 -9.42
C ARG A 19 2.25 16.43 -10.87
N SER A 20 3.04 17.46 -11.14
CA SER A 20 3.09 18.13 -12.44
C SER A 20 4.04 17.47 -13.43
N THR A 21 5.01 16.70 -12.97
CA THR A 21 6.02 16.07 -13.82
C THR A 21 5.56 14.72 -14.36
N ASP A 22 5.89 14.45 -15.61
CA ASP A 22 5.71 13.13 -16.20
C ASP A 22 6.82 12.19 -15.66
N TYR A 23 6.42 11.05 -15.15
CA TYR A 23 7.32 10.03 -14.65
C TYR A 23 7.96 9.27 -15.80
N ASP A 24 9.28 9.11 -15.78
CA ASP A 24 10.02 8.35 -16.79
C ASP A 24 9.95 6.84 -16.55
N VAL A 25 8.81 6.28 -16.92
CA VAL A 25 8.54 4.83 -16.80
C VAL A 25 9.55 4.00 -17.59
N VAL A 26 10.02 4.48 -18.74
CA VAL A 26 10.97 3.74 -19.60
C VAL A 26 12.31 3.57 -18.91
N THR A 27 12.81 4.64 -18.28
CA THR A 27 14.04 4.56 -17.49
C THR A 27 13.90 3.66 -16.28
N LEU A 28 12.76 3.69 -15.58
CA LEU A 28 12.49 2.77 -14.46
C LEU A 28 12.54 1.32 -14.91
N VAL A 29 11.76 0.98 -15.95
CA VAL A 29 11.67 -0.41 -16.45
C VAL A 29 13.02 -0.94 -16.87
N ARG A 30 13.81 -0.15 -17.63
CA ARG A 30 15.18 -0.53 -18.01
C ARG A 30 16.06 -0.81 -16.78
N LYS A 31 16.00 0.00 -15.74
CA LYS A 31 16.76 -0.24 -14.51
C LYS A 31 16.33 -1.52 -13.79
N ILE A 32 15.03 -1.83 -13.77
CA ILE A 32 14.53 -3.08 -13.20
C ILE A 32 15.05 -4.27 -14.00
N GLU A 33 14.97 -4.23 -15.35
CA GLU A 33 15.48 -5.27 -16.23
C GLU A 33 16.99 -5.49 -16.07
N GLU A 34 17.77 -4.42 -16.00
CA GLU A 34 19.21 -4.49 -15.72
C GLU A 34 19.51 -5.13 -14.34
N TYR A 35 18.69 -4.83 -13.33
CA TYR A 35 18.87 -5.35 -11.97
C TYR A 35 18.47 -6.82 -11.83
N ASN A 36 17.38 -7.22 -12.48
CA ASN A 36 16.82 -8.57 -12.36
C ASN A 36 17.28 -9.53 -13.46
N ASN A 37 18.24 -9.12 -14.33
CA ASN A 37 18.75 -9.90 -15.46
C ASN A 37 17.66 -10.36 -16.42
N ASP A 38 16.75 -9.48 -16.77
CA ASP A 38 15.61 -9.72 -17.68
C ASP A 38 14.63 -10.82 -17.21
N GLU A 39 14.65 -11.19 -15.93
CA GLU A 39 13.66 -12.10 -15.37
C GLU A 39 12.28 -11.42 -15.24
N PRO A 40 11.17 -12.19 -15.23
CA PRO A 40 9.84 -11.63 -15.08
C PRO A 40 9.66 -10.82 -13.78
N PHE A 41 8.99 -9.69 -13.86
CA PHE A 41 8.67 -8.86 -12.70
C PHE A 41 7.23 -8.37 -12.71
N LEU A 42 6.73 -8.02 -11.53
CA LEU A 42 5.43 -7.41 -11.28
C LEU A 42 5.65 -6.15 -10.44
N ILE A 43 5.11 -5.03 -10.88
CA ILE A 43 5.21 -3.76 -10.15
C ILE A 43 3.85 -3.11 -9.94
N SER A 44 3.78 -2.22 -8.94
CA SER A 44 2.64 -1.35 -8.71
C SER A 44 3.11 0.08 -8.43
N PHE A 45 2.44 1.04 -9.04
CA PHE A 45 2.61 2.45 -8.72
C PHE A 45 1.60 2.86 -7.65
N THR A 46 2.10 3.18 -6.46
CA THR A 46 1.27 3.43 -5.28
C THR A 46 1.42 4.86 -4.79
N ASP A 47 1.05 5.81 -5.63
CA ASP A 47 1.04 7.22 -5.24
C ASP A 47 -0.02 7.49 -4.15
N HIS A 48 0.24 8.51 -3.33
CA HIS A 48 -0.61 8.85 -2.19
C HIS A 48 -2.03 9.24 -2.62
N ASN A 49 -3.02 8.44 -2.19
CA ASN A 49 -4.46 8.67 -2.33
C ASN A 49 -4.92 8.90 -3.78
N THR A 50 -4.17 8.37 -4.76
CA THR A 50 -4.47 8.50 -6.18
C THR A 50 -3.77 7.43 -7.00
N ILE A 51 -4.28 7.15 -8.18
CA ILE A 51 -3.66 6.27 -9.17
C ILE A 51 -3.17 7.13 -10.33
N ASN A 52 -1.86 7.10 -10.62
CA ASN A 52 -1.27 7.86 -11.74
C ASN A 52 -1.60 7.19 -13.08
N LYS A 53 -2.67 7.66 -13.73
CA LYS A 53 -3.12 7.14 -15.02
C LYS A 53 -2.02 7.15 -16.08
N LYS A 54 -1.24 8.23 -16.17
CA LYS A 54 -0.19 8.35 -17.20
C LYS A 54 0.90 7.31 -17.01
N ALA A 55 1.40 7.13 -15.79
CA ALA A 55 2.43 6.15 -15.48
C ALA A 55 1.95 4.71 -15.78
N TYR A 56 0.77 4.34 -15.32
CA TYR A 56 0.19 3.02 -15.57
C TYR A 56 0.00 2.73 -17.06
N LEU A 57 -0.57 3.66 -17.83
CA LEU A 57 -0.78 3.45 -19.26
C LEU A 57 0.54 3.43 -20.04
N ALA A 58 1.54 4.22 -19.64
CA ALA A 58 2.88 4.19 -20.25
C ALA A 58 3.57 2.84 -19.99
N ALA A 59 3.55 2.33 -18.76
CA ALA A 59 4.12 1.02 -18.42
C ALA A 59 3.41 -0.13 -19.16
N LYS A 60 2.08 -0.08 -19.22
CA LYS A 60 1.30 -1.06 -19.99
C LYS A 60 1.67 -1.06 -21.47
N ALA A 61 1.86 0.12 -22.07
CA ALA A 61 2.18 0.25 -23.49
C ALA A 61 3.52 -0.40 -23.87
N ILE A 62 4.44 -0.55 -22.93
CA ILE A 62 5.73 -1.24 -23.11
C ILE A 62 5.73 -2.68 -22.55
N GLY A 63 4.56 -3.22 -22.19
CA GLY A 63 4.39 -4.64 -21.87
C GLY A 63 4.73 -5.02 -20.42
N VAL A 64 4.79 -4.10 -19.49
CA VAL A 64 5.07 -4.37 -18.08
C VAL A 64 3.90 -5.08 -17.40
N ASN A 65 4.19 -6.08 -16.57
CA ASN A 65 3.19 -6.67 -15.69
C ASN A 65 2.89 -5.71 -14.53
N LEU A 66 1.63 -5.33 -14.39
CA LEU A 66 1.20 -4.29 -13.48
C LEU A 66 0.06 -4.76 -12.59
N LEU A 67 0.12 -4.37 -11.32
CA LEU A 67 -1.00 -4.44 -10.38
C LEU A 67 -1.48 -3.01 -10.09
N LEU A 68 -2.78 -2.72 -10.31
CA LEU A 68 -3.33 -1.40 -9.96
C LEU A 68 -3.30 -1.21 -8.44
N GLY A 69 -2.79 -0.07 -7.99
CA GLY A 69 -2.71 0.22 -6.56
C GLY A 69 -2.59 1.70 -6.23
N ALA A 70 -2.73 2.00 -4.95
CA ALA A 70 -2.48 3.32 -4.36
C ALA A 70 -2.00 3.16 -2.91
N GLU A 71 -1.28 4.14 -2.40
CA GLU A 71 -0.96 4.25 -0.98
C GLU A 71 -1.96 5.17 -0.30
N LEU A 72 -2.73 4.65 0.64
CA LEU A 72 -3.81 5.35 1.31
C LEU A 72 -3.39 5.85 2.69
N HIS A 73 -3.88 7.02 3.08
CA HIS A 73 -3.91 7.45 4.47
C HIS A 73 -5.21 6.93 5.10
N ILE A 74 -5.10 6.07 6.11
CA ILE A 74 -6.26 5.44 6.77
C ILE A 74 -6.12 5.64 8.29
N LYS A 75 -7.25 5.76 8.98
CA LYS A 75 -7.32 5.72 10.44
C LYS A 75 -7.93 4.41 10.92
N ASN A 76 -7.46 3.94 12.07
CA ASN A 76 -8.25 3.01 12.86
C ASN A 76 -9.45 3.73 13.47
N HIS A 77 -10.45 2.96 13.85
CA HIS A 77 -11.68 3.46 14.43
C HIS A 77 -11.45 4.36 15.64
N ASP A 78 -10.48 4.02 16.48
CA ASP A 78 -10.18 4.71 17.75
C ASP A 78 -8.91 5.57 17.68
N ASP A 79 -8.20 5.60 16.55
CA ASP A 79 -6.93 6.31 16.42
C ASP A 79 -7.11 7.77 15.98
N VAL A 80 -6.31 8.64 16.58
CA VAL A 80 -6.21 10.05 16.19
C VAL A 80 -5.29 10.23 14.98
N GLU A 81 -4.29 9.37 14.84
CA GLU A 81 -3.28 9.45 13.78
C GLU A 81 -3.53 8.44 12.67
N ALA A 82 -3.33 8.88 11.44
CA ALA A 82 -3.40 8.02 10.27
C ALA A 82 -2.11 7.21 10.09
N PHE A 83 -2.25 6.06 9.47
CA PHE A 83 -1.17 5.23 8.97
C PHE A 83 -1.27 5.08 7.45
N HIS A 84 -0.19 4.62 6.82
CA HIS A 84 -0.17 4.31 5.40
C HIS A 84 -0.58 2.86 5.17
N CYS A 85 -1.41 2.65 4.17
CA CYS A 85 -1.89 1.34 3.78
C CYS A 85 -1.98 1.26 2.25
N HIS A 86 -1.35 0.27 1.67
CA HIS A 86 -1.54 0.00 0.25
C HIS A 86 -2.87 -0.67 0.00
N ILE A 87 -3.54 -0.24 -1.06
CA ILE A 87 -4.66 -0.95 -1.67
C ILE A 87 -4.26 -1.42 -3.06
N TYR A 88 -4.51 -2.69 -3.38
CA TYR A 88 -4.28 -3.27 -4.70
C TYR A 88 -5.56 -3.89 -5.22
N PHE A 89 -5.81 -3.75 -6.52
CA PHE A 89 -7.04 -4.18 -7.16
C PHE A 89 -6.80 -5.30 -8.16
N ASN A 90 -7.60 -6.37 -8.09
CA ASN A 90 -7.63 -7.42 -9.09
C ASN A 90 -8.41 -6.97 -10.31
N MET A 91 -7.80 -6.08 -11.10
CA MET A 91 -8.41 -5.46 -12.28
C MET A 91 -7.37 -5.22 -13.37
N ASP A 92 -7.81 -5.27 -14.62
CA ASP A 92 -6.98 -4.86 -15.75
C ASP A 92 -6.62 -3.38 -15.70
N VAL A 93 -5.38 -3.06 -16.09
CA VAL A 93 -4.93 -1.68 -16.25
C VAL A 93 -5.60 -1.09 -17.51
N THR A 94 -6.71 -0.42 -17.34
CA THR A 94 -7.43 0.30 -18.40
C THR A 94 -7.72 1.74 -17.97
N GLU A 95 -7.97 2.61 -18.94
CA GLU A 95 -8.32 4.00 -18.64
C GLU A 95 -9.63 4.09 -17.85
N GLU A 96 -10.60 3.24 -18.18
CA GLU A 96 -11.91 3.17 -17.52
C GLU A 96 -11.78 2.74 -16.07
N ASN A 97 -11.02 1.67 -15.81
CA ASN A 97 -10.80 1.16 -14.47
C ASN A 97 -10.06 2.17 -13.59
N ILE A 98 -8.98 2.76 -14.11
CA ILE A 98 -8.24 3.80 -13.39
C ILE A 98 -9.12 5.01 -13.07
N LYS A 99 -9.96 5.42 -14.03
CA LYS A 99 -10.90 6.51 -13.83
C LYS A 99 -11.92 6.18 -12.74
N ALA A 100 -12.53 5.00 -12.78
CA ALA A 100 -13.51 4.57 -11.78
C ALA A 100 -12.90 4.54 -10.36
N LEU A 101 -11.69 4.01 -10.20
CA LEU A 101 -11.00 3.99 -8.92
C LEU A 101 -10.64 5.40 -8.44
N ASN A 102 -10.14 6.27 -9.33
CA ASN A 102 -9.82 7.65 -8.97
C ASN A 102 -11.06 8.47 -8.58
N GLU A 103 -12.23 8.24 -9.18
CA GLU A 103 -13.49 8.89 -8.78
C GLU A 103 -13.88 8.56 -7.33
N ILE A 104 -13.58 7.34 -6.86
CA ILE A 104 -13.76 6.95 -5.45
C ILE A 104 -12.71 7.61 -4.57
N LEU A 105 -11.44 7.54 -4.97
CA LEU A 105 -10.32 8.17 -4.25
C LEU A 105 -10.49 9.69 -4.13
N ASP A 106 -11.08 10.36 -5.13
CA ASP A 106 -11.37 11.79 -5.08
C ASP A 106 -12.49 12.15 -4.09
N LYS A 107 -13.45 11.25 -3.90
CA LYS A 107 -14.49 11.40 -2.88
C LYS A 107 -13.99 11.13 -1.46
N LEU A 108 -13.09 10.14 -1.31
CA LEU A 108 -12.52 9.79 -0.02
C LEU A 108 -11.48 10.83 0.46
N TYR A 109 -10.71 11.38 -0.48
CA TYR A 109 -9.57 12.23 -0.21
C TYR A 109 -9.66 13.53 -1.01
N THR A 110 -10.34 14.53 -0.47
CA THR A 110 -10.37 15.89 -1.04
C THR A 110 -9.00 16.56 -0.94
N ASN A 111 -8.25 16.27 0.13
CA ASN A 111 -6.83 16.56 0.25
C ASN A 111 -6.04 15.28 -0.04
N LYS A 112 -5.23 15.28 -1.10
CA LYS A 112 -4.44 14.09 -1.49
C LYS A 112 -3.24 13.84 -0.57
N LEU A 113 -2.85 14.82 0.24
CA LEU A 113 -1.75 14.76 1.18
C LEU A 113 -2.17 15.31 2.55
N PRO A 114 -3.12 14.64 3.21
CA PRO A 114 -3.53 15.07 4.53
C PRO A 114 -2.38 14.87 5.54
N CYS A 115 -2.25 15.76 6.50
CA CYS A 115 -1.42 15.47 7.66
C CYS A 115 -2.07 14.32 8.45
N LYS A 116 -1.27 13.53 9.15
CA LYS A 116 -1.75 12.30 9.82
C LYS A 116 -2.81 12.51 10.89
N THR A 117 -3.01 13.74 11.36
CA THR A 117 -4.06 14.13 12.32
C THR A 117 -5.29 14.75 11.66
N ASP A 118 -5.31 14.86 10.32
CA ASP A 118 -6.44 15.43 9.57
C ASP A 118 -7.71 14.61 9.84
N GLN A 119 -8.76 15.29 10.32
CA GLN A 119 -10.03 14.65 10.67
C GLN A 119 -10.80 14.13 9.44
N SER A 120 -10.49 14.61 8.23
CA SER A 120 -11.13 14.18 7.00
C SER A 120 -10.63 12.82 6.50
N ILE A 121 -9.51 12.29 7.04
CA ILE A 121 -8.99 10.97 6.69
C ILE A 121 -10.03 9.89 7.02
N PRO A 122 -10.37 9.01 6.05
CA PRO A 122 -11.33 7.95 6.30
C PRO A 122 -10.79 6.90 7.28
N ASP A 123 -11.69 6.31 8.05
CA ASP A 123 -11.39 5.07 8.75
C ASP A 123 -11.40 3.87 7.79
N ILE A 124 -10.86 2.73 8.27
CA ILE A 124 -10.75 1.51 7.47
C ILE A 124 -12.12 1.03 6.96
N GLN A 125 -13.18 1.13 7.75
CA GLN A 125 -14.51 0.66 7.34
C GLN A 125 -15.08 1.50 6.19
N LYS A 126 -14.83 2.82 6.22
CA LYS A 126 -15.23 3.72 5.14
C LYS A 126 -14.49 3.40 3.84
N VAL A 127 -13.21 3.04 3.92
CA VAL A 127 -12.43 2.59 2.76
C VAL A 127 -12.98 1.29 2.21
N ILE A 128 -13.17 0.27 3.06
CA ILE A 128 -13.73 -1.03 2.66
C ILE A 128 -15.08 -0.83 1.98
N ASN A 129 -15.99 -0.08 2.58
CA ASN A 129 -17.31 0.17 2.01
C ASN A 129 -17.26 0.92 0.67
N ALA A 130 -16.29 1.83 0.50
CA ALA A 130 -16.17 2.58 -0.75
C ALA A 130 -15.69 1.72 -1.92
N PHE A 131 -14.89 0.70 -1.65
CA PHE A 131 -14.35 -0.20 -2.67
C PHE A 131 -15.06 -1.58 -2.71
N ASP A 132 -16.12 -1.80 -1.91
CA ASP A 132 -16.90 -3.04 -1.88
C ASP A 132 -17.28 -3.64 -3.26
N PRO A 133 -17.57 -2.84 -4.32
CA PRO A 133 -17.84 -3.38 -5.65
C PRO A 133 -16.63 -4.02 -6.35
N PHE A 134 -15.43 -3.90 -5.82
CA PHE A 134 -14.18 -4.36 -6.43
C PHE A 134 -13.51 -5.43 -5.56
N GLU A 135 -12.77 -6.32 -6.20
CA GLU A 135 -11.87 -7.23 -5.51
C GLU A 135 -10.54 -6.52 -5.24
N PHE A 136 -10.15 -6.41 -3.97
CA PHE A 136 -8.94 -5.71 -3.55
C PHE A 136 -8.27 -6.36 -2.35
N MET A 137 -7.01 -5.99 -2.11
CA MET A 137 -6.21 -6.33 -0.93
C MET A 137 -5.79 -5.06 -0.21
N LEU A 138 -5.67 -5.13 1.12
CA LEU A 138 -5.14 -4.06 1.97
C LEU A 138 -3.87 -4.53 2.69
N LEU A 139 -2.77 -3.79 2.48
CA LEU A 139 -1.47 -4.07 3.09
C LEU A 139 -0.90 -2.81 3.75
N PRO A 140 -1.14 -2.59 5.06
CA PRO A 140 -0.56 -1.46 5.76
C PRO A 140 0.95 -1.61 5.94
N HIS A 141 1.63 -0.48 6.15
CA HIS A 141 3.04 -0.45 6.47
C HIS A 141 3.33 -1.08 7.83
N ALA A 142 4.40 -1.85 7.92
CA ALA A 142 4.93 -2.39 9.16
C ALA A 142 6.44 -2.15 9.25
N GLY A 143 6.91 -1.77 10.45
CA GLY A 143 8.34 -1.60 10.70
C GLY A 143 8.99 -0.36 10.09
N GLN A 144 8.25 0.56 9.51
CA GLN A 144 8.74 1.84 9.01
C GLN A 144 8.73 2.92 10.10
N LYS A 145 9.56 3.96 9.95
CA LYS A 145 9.69 5.03 10.95
C LYS A 145 8.50 5.99 11.01
N HIS A 146 7.72 6.06 9.94
CA HIS A 146 6.54 6.92 9.86
C HIS A 146 5.48 6.27 8.97
N GLY A 147 4.22 6.66 9.19
CA GLY A 147 3.11 6.12 8.41
C GLY A 147 2.82 4.64 8.66
N GLN A 148 3.44 4.01 9.66
CA GLN A 148 3.19 2.61 9.97
C GLN A 148 1.93 2.43 10.80
N PHE A 149 1.30 1.27 10.63
CA PHE A 149 0.27 0.81 11.52
C PHE A 149 0.86 0.54 12.92
N ASN A 150 0.33 1.21 13.94
CA ASN A 150 0.81 1.03 15.31
C ASN A 150 0.21 -0.25 15.89
N TYR A 151 1.04 -1.26 16.01
CA TYR A 151 0.69 -2.56 16.54
C TYR A 151 1.41 -2.89 17.87
N SER A 152 2.12 -1.91 18.46
CA SER A 152 2.82 -2.17 19.72
C SER A 152 1.85 -2.39 20.87
N LEU A 153 1.95 -3.56 21.50
CA LEU A 153 1.35 -3.82 22.80
C LEU A 153 2.25 -3.17 23.85
N HIS A 154 1.71 -2.29 24.68
CA HIS A 154 2.41 -1.81 25.87
C HIS A 154 2.41 -2.90 26.94
N GLU A 155 3.48 -3.00 27.73
CA GLU A 155 3.51 -3.87 28.91
C GLU A 155 2.32 -3.54 29.83
N GLY A 156 1.52 -4.54 30.13
CA GLY A 156 0.34 -4.38 31.02
C GLY A 156 -0.98 -4.13 30.29
N GLU A 157 -1.05 -4.16 28.97
CA GLU A 157 -2.33 -4.11 28.27
C GLU A 157 -3.20 -5.33 28.58
N GLN A 158 -4.48 -5.08 28.86
CA GLN A 158 -5.43 -6.12 29.19
C GLN A 158 -5.76 -7.00 27.96
N VAL A 159 -6.16 -8.25 28.21
CA VAL A 159 -6.52 -9.24 27.20
C VAL A 159 -7.57 -8.70 26.22
N ASP A 160 -8.50 -7.88 26.68
CA ASP A 160 -9.55 -7.27 25.85
C ASP A 160 -8.98 -6.36 24.75
N ASN A 161 -7.90 -5.64 25.05
CA ASN A 161 -7.21 -4.81 24.04
C ASN A 161 -6.48 -5.67 22.99
N ALA A 162 -5.92 -6.81 23.41
CA ALA A 162 -5.28 -7.75 22.49
C ALA A 162 -6.29 -8.37 21.52
N ILE A 163 -7.49 -8.71 22.01
CA ILE A 163 -8.59 -9.26 21.19
C ILE A 163 -9.08 -8.20 20.20
N SER A 164 -9.33 -6.99 20.65
CA SER A 164 -9.76 -5.88 19.78
C SER A 164 -8.75 -5.62 18.67
N ARG A 165 -7.46 -5.60 19.00
CA ARG A 165 -6.38 -5.44 18.02
C ARG A 165 -6.30 -6.61 17.03
N SER A 166 -6.47 -7.85 17.51
CA SER A 166 -6.50 -9.02 16.65
C SER A 166 -7.63 -8.92 15.61
N ILE A 167 -8.80 -8.40 15.99
CA ILE A 167 -9.91 -8.17 15.06
C ILE A 167 -9.52 -7.15 13.98
N TYR A 168 -8.81 -6.09 14.34
CA TYR A 168 -8.32 -5.11 13.37
C TYR A 168 -7.31 -5.70 12.38
N TYR A 169 -6.35 -6.50 12.87
CA TYR A 169 -5.35 -7.13 12.00
C TYR A 169 -5.97 -8.09 10.99
N ASN A 170 -7.06 -8.75 11.34
CA ASN A 170 -7.79 -9.65 10.45
C ASN A 170 -8.54 -8.94 9.30
N GLN A 171 -8.55 -7.60 9.28
CA GLN A 171 -9.09 -6.82 8.17
C GLN A 171 -8.06 -6.58 7.07
N PHE A 172 -6.80 -6.97 7.29
CA PHE A 172 -5.73 -6.80 6.33
C PHE A 172 -5.29 -8.14 5.74
N ASP A 173 -4.95 -8.12 4.46
CA ASP A 173 -4.49 -9.32 3.73
C ASP A 173 -3.00 -9.59 3.98
N GLY A 174 -2.27 -8.62 4.50
CA GLY A 174 -0.86 -8.70 4.81
C GLY A 174 -0.30 -7.36 5.26
N PHE A 175 1.02 -7.26 5.31
CA PHE A 175 1.73 -6.04 5.70
C PHE A 175 2.95 -5.81 4.81
N THR A 176 3.29 -4.56 4.56
CA THR A 176 4.48 -4.17 3.81
C THR A 176 5.50 -3.49 4.72
N ALA A 177 6.78 -3.74 4.47
CA ALA A 177 7.88 -3.05 5.12
C ALA A 177 8.99 -2.77 4.09
N ARG A 178 9.76 -1.72 4.35
CA ARG A 178 10.84 -1.30 3.46
C ARG A 178 12.04 -2.26 3.50
N GLU A 179 12.23 -2.97 4.59
CA GLU A 179 13.38 -3.85 4.83
C GLU A 179 13.00 -5.08 5.65
N ASP A 180 13.75 -6.15 5.50
CA ASP A 180 13.52 -7.44 6.17
C ASP A 180 13.48 -7.34 7.69
N LYS A 181 14.27 -6.45 8.28
CA LYS A 181 14.25 -6.22 9.74
C LYS A 181 12.89 -5.78 10.26
N GLY A 182 12.18 -4.95 9.49
CA GLY A 182 10.81 -4.57 9.81
C GLY A 182 9.86 -5.75 9.78
N LEU A 183 10.03 -6.66 8.82
CA LEU A 183 9.23 -7.88 8.72
C LEU A 183 9.49 -8.84 9.88
N GLU A 184 10.73 -9.03 10.32
CA GLU A 184 11.05 -9.89 11.47
C GLU A 184 10.36 -9.39 12.74
N THR A 185 10.48 -8.11 13.06
CA THR A 185 9.82 -7.50 14.22
C THR A 185 8.29 -7.67 14.15
N THR A 186 7.71 -7.49 12.98
CA THR A 186 6.29 -7.68 12.74
C THR A 186 5.88 -9.15 12.92
N ARG A 187 6.66 -10.09 12.40
CA ARG A 187 6.41 -11.52 12.54
C ARG A 187 6.47 -11.97 14.00
N GLU A 188 7.46 -11.52 14.77
CA GLU A 188 7.56 -11.79 16.21
C GLU A 188 6.34 -11.25 16.97
N TYR A 189 5.88 -10.06 16.61
CA TYR A 189 4.71 -9.47 17.21
C TYR A 189 3.43 -10.31 16.93
N PHE A 190 3.20 -10.69 15.68
CA PHE A 190 2.07 -11.53 15.31
C PHE A 190 2.15 -12.93 15.92
N ALA A 191 3.36 -13.48 16.10
CA ALA A 191 3.56 -14.74 16.80
C ALA A 191 3.10 -14.66 18.26
N LYS A 192 3.39 -13.53 18.94
CA LYS A 192 2.91 -13.29 20.32
C LYS A 192 1.38 -13.18 20.42
N LEU A 193 0.73 -12.72 19.35
CA LEU A 193 -0.73 -12.67 19.25
C LEU A 193 -1.36 -14.00 18.82
N GLY A 194 -0.56 -15.01 18.42
CA GLY A 194 -1.05 -16.28 17.91
C GLY A 194 -1.67 -16.22 16.51
N ILE A 195 -1.37 -15.21 15.70
CA ILE A 195 -1.94 -15.01 14.36
C ILE A 195 -0.88 -14.99 13.24
N ALA A 196 0.39 -15.23 13.54
CA ALA A 196 1.50 -15.17 12.58
C ALA A 196 1.32 -16.09 11.36
N GLU A 197 0.60 -17.20 11.51
CA GLU A 197 0.36 -18.18 10.44
C GLU A 197 -0.56 -17.65 9.33
N PHE A 198 -1.32 -16.60 9.63
CA PHE A 198 -2.33 -16.01 8.74
C PHE A 198 -1.89 -14.67 8.14
N VAL A 199 -0.69 -14.21 8.47
CA VAL A 199 -0.21 -12.88 8.07
C VAL A 199 0.81 -13.00 6.95
N ASN A 200 0.47 -12.42 5.80
CA ASN A 200 1.38 -12.26 4.68
C ASN A 200 2.27 -11.03 4.88
N LEU A 201 3.57 -11.19 4.70
CA LEU A 201 4.55 -10.11 4.88
C LEU A 201 5.35 -9.92 3.59
N LEU A 202 5.43 -8.68 3.11
CA LEU A 202 6.13 -8.29 1.89
C LEU A 202 7.12 -7.16 2.16
N THR A 203 8.27 -7.19 1.51
CA THR A 203 9.16 -6.02 1.40
C THR A 203 8.93 -5.31 0.08
N CYS A 204 9.05 -3.99 0.08
CA CYS A 204 8.90 -3.14 -1.08
C CYS A 204 9.95 -2.02 -1.03
N SER A 205 10.26 -1.40 -2.17
CA SER A 205 11.33 -0.41 -2.27
C SER A 205 11.01 0.93 -1.63
N ASP A 206 9.75 1.34 -1.63
CA ASP A 206 9.33 2.71 -1.23
C ASP A 206 10.16 3.78 -1.95
N ASN A 207 10.27 3.64 -3.26
CA ASN A 207 11.14 4.47 -4.08
C ASN A 207 10.40 5.68 -4.65
N TYR A 208 11.04 6.85 -4.46
CA TYR A 208 10.80 8.07 -5.24
C TYR A 208 11.99 8.21 -6.21
N ILE A 209 11.77 8.09 -7.49
CA ILE A 209 12.85 8.24 -8.50
C ILE A 209 12.80 9.62 -9.10
#